data_6adfa88df14e387b46b59ef81f42c94e
#
_entry.id   6adfa88df14e387b46b59ef81f42c94e
#
_cell.length_a   1.000
_cell.length_b   1.000
_cell.length_c   1.000
_cell.angle_alpha   90.00
_cell.angle_beta   90.00
_cell.angle_gamma   90.00
#
_symmetry.space_group_name_H-M   'P 1'
#
loop_
_entity.id
_entity.type
_entity.pdbx_description
1 polymer ?
#
loop_
_entity_poly.entity_id
_entity_poly.type
_entity_poly.pdbx_seq_one_letter_code
_entity_poly.pdbx_strand_id
1 'polypeptide(L)'
;MMKPAFLLAAVLALFGCATTGSQSASNSTAAQERDTVSAFDPDPFPSTYRPYPGRPTVIQGATIYDGEGGRIDNGMVYFADGRIQAIGQSIEVPAGATVVDGTGLWVTPGIIDIHSHLGNYPTPSVAAHQDGNEVTGNNTANVWTEHSVWPQDPGFSRALANGGVTTLNILPGSANLFGERSVTLRNVPARTMQAMKVPDAPYGL
;
A
#
# COMPACT_ATOMS: atom_id res chain seq x y z
N MET A 1 -63.84 41.08 -25.79
CA MET A 1 -65.19 40.73 -25.41
C MET A 1 -65.13 39.84 -24.20
N MET A 2 -65.58 40.36 -23.12
CA MET A 2 -66.40 39.91 -22.00
C MET A 2 -65.71 39.00 -20.95
N LYS A 3 -65.49 39.63 -19.80
CA LYS A 3 -65.58 39.04 -18.45
C LYS A 3 -67.03 38.72 -18.09
N PRO A 4 -67.34 37.87 -17.10
CA PRO A 4 -67.36 38.26 -15.69
C PRO A 4 -66.86 37.11 -14.77
N ALA A 5 -66.34 37.27 -13.58
CA ALA A 5 -66.69 37.90 -12.30
C ALA A 5 -67.68 37.07 -11.45
N PHE A 6 -67.40 37.09 -10.13
CA PHE A 6 -68.20 36.75 -8.93
C PHE A 6 -68.06 35.31 -8.44
N LEU A 7 -68.02 34.99 -7.16
CA LEU A 7 -68.35 35.68 -5.91
C LEU A 7 -67.72 34.99 -4.71
N LEU A 8 -67.47 35.79 -3.75
CA LEU A 8 -67.11 35.66 -2.37
C LEU A 8 -68.11 34.90 -1.52
N ALA A 9 -67.69 34.09 -0.58
CA ALA A 9 -68.41 33.88 0.66
C ALA A 9 -67.46 33.51 1.81
N ALA A 10 -67.38 34.41 2.76
CA ALA A 10 -66.82 34.24 4.08
C ALA A 10 -67.94 33.76 5.03
N VAL A 11 -67.59 32.89 5.97
CA VAL A 11 -68.36 32.72 7.22
C VAL A 11 -67.40 32.52 8.38
N LEU A 12 -67.66 33.29 9.39
CA LEU A 12 -66.99 33.53 10.67
C LEU A 12 -67.33 32.45 11.72
N ALA A 13 -66.31 32.20 12.55
CA ALA A 13 -66.30 32.04 14.00
C ALA A 13 -67.08 30.89 14.69
N LEU A 14 -66.36 30.27 15.64
CA LEU A 14 -66.69 30.46 17.08
C LEU A 14 -65.62 29.82 17.99
N PHE A 15 -65.37 30.53 19.07
CA PHE A 15 -64.49 30.25 20.18
C PHE A 15 -64.81 28.93 20.93
N GLY A 16 -63.73 28.30 21.43
CA GLY A 16 -63.83 27.30 22.48
C GLY A 16 -62.49 27.20 23.21
N CYS A 17 -62.34 27.91 24.31
CA CYS A 17 -61.31 27.71 25.32
C CYS A 17 -61.56 26.40 26.04
N ALA A 18 -60.51 25.53 26.16
CA ALA A 18 -60.42 24.63 27.30
C ALA A 18 -58.98 24.18 27.52
N THR A 19 -58.42 24.61 28.62
CA THR A 19 -57.58 23.95 29.61
C THR A 19 -56.29 23.30 29.18
N THR A 20 -55.23 23.91 29.64
CA THR A 20 -53.89 23.47 30.04
C THR A 20 -53.80 21.99 30.37
N GLY A 21 -53.06 21.25 29.54
CA GLY A 21 -52.45 19.99 29.85
C GLY A 21 -51.04 20.01 29.30
N SER A 22 -50.05 20.31 30.17
CA SER A 22 -48.66 20.21 29.88
C SER A 22 -48.32 18.72 29.67
N GLN A 23 -48.30 18.26 28.44
CA GLN A 23 -47.61 17.02 28.10
C GLN A 23 -46.27 17.39 27.52
N SER A 24 -45.28 17.14 28.35
CA SER A 24 -43.86 17.09 27.92
C SER A 24 -43.76 16.04 26.82
N ALA A 25 -43.72 16.48 25.57
CA ALA A 25 -43.35 15.64 24.46
C ALA A 25 -41.84 15.37 24.62
N SER A 26 -41.53 14.23 25.18
CA SER A 26 -40.21 13.65 25.04
C SER A 26 -39.97 13.41 23.54
N ASN A 27 -39.30 14.34 22.89
CA ASN A 27 -38.64 14.07 21.62
C ASN A 27 -37.58 13.00 21.87
N SER A 28 -37.96 11.75 21.85
CA SER A 28 -37.04 10.67 21.54
C SER A 28 -36.72 10.84 20.06
N THR A 29 -35.72 11.64 19.78
CA THR A 29 -34.95 11.53 18.56
C THR A 29 -34.36 10.12 18.61
N ALA A 30 -35.08 9.15 18.07
CA ALA A 30 -34.46 7.90 17.64
C ALA A 30 -33.39 8.37 16.64
N ALA A 31 -32.16 8.49 17.15
CA ALA A 31 -31.01 8.52 16.29
C ALA A 31 -31.11 7.22 15.50
N GLN A 32 -31.53 7.36 14.25
CA GLN A 32 -31.45 6.32 13.28
C GLN A 32 -29.98 5.92 13.30
N GLU A 33 -29.66 4.78 13.94
CA GLU A 33 -28.39 4.12 13.75
C GLU A 33 -28.24 4.00 12.23
N ARG A 34 -27.50 4.95 11.66
CA ARG A 34 -26.97 4.73 10.32
C ARG A 34 -26.15 3.47 10.52
N ASP A 35 -26.56 2.39 9.89
CA ASP A 35 -25.72 1.25 9.65
C ASP A 35 -24.37 1.83 9.29
N THR A 36 -23.43 1.75 10.21
CA THR A 36 -22.04 2.09 9.92
C THR A 36 -21.67 1.06 8.88
N VAL A 37 -21.64 1.51 7.63
CA VAL A 37 -21.04 0.73 6.55
C VAL A 37 -19.74 0.24 7.14
N SER A 38 -19.63 -1.06 7.30
CA SER A 38 -18.45 -1.72 7.87
C SER A 38 -17.24 -1.05 7.26
N ALA A 39 -16.40 -0.43 8.07
CA ALA A 39 -15.27 0.32 7.58
C ALA A 39 -14.52 -0.62 6.65
N PHE A 40 -14.37 -0.21 5.39
CA PHE A 40 -13.63 -0.99 4.39
C PHE A 40 -12.25 -1.29 4.98
N ASP A 41 -11.92 -2.57 5.12
CA ASP A 41 -10.58 -2.95 5.56
C ASP A 41 -9.58 -2.53 4.48
N PRO A 42 -8.68 -1.59 4.77
CA PRO A 42 -7.72 -1.10 3.80
C PRO A 42 -6.66 -2.16 3.44
N ASP A 43 -6.51 -3.21 4.24
CA ASP A 43 -5.59 -4.32 4.00
C ASP A 43 -6.20 -5.67 4.39
N PRO A 44 -7.16 -6.21 3.61
CA PRO A 44 -7.80 -7.49 3.90
C PRO A 44 -6.83 -8.68 3.80
N PHE A 45 -5.65 -8.50 3.22
CA PHE A 45 -4.61 -9.52 3.06
C PHE A 45 -3.27 -9.01 3.62
N PRO A 46 -3.13 -8.91 4.96
CA PRO A 46 -1.98 -8.30 5.58
C PRO A 46 -0.69 -9.04 5.28
N SER A 47 0.42 -8.30 5.36
CA SER A 47 1.76 -8.84 5.18
C SER A 47 2.06 -9.96 6.17
N THR A 48 2.61 -11.05 5.66
CA THR A 48 3.21 -12.13 6.47
C THR A 48 4.74 -12.12 6.39
N TYR A 49 5.32 -11.04 5.88
CA TYR A 49 6.76 -10.90 5.75
C TYR A 49 7.48 -11.11 7.09
N ARG A 50 8.57 -11.87 7.03
CA ARG A 50 9.54 -12.02 8.12
C ARG A 50 10.93 -11.89 7.53
N PRO A 51 11.84 -11.14 8.17
CA PRO A 51 13.24 -11.13 7.76
C PRO A 51 13.80 -12.55 7.70
N TYR A 52 14.57 -12.82 6.65
CA TYR A 52 15.29 -14.10 6.59
C TYR A 52 16.31 -14.14 7.73
N PRO A 53 16.47 -15.29 8.38
CA PRO A 53 17.53 -15.47 9.37
C PRO A 53 18.87 -15.31 8.65
N GLY A 54 19.71 -14.44 9.19
CA GLY A 54 21.06 -14.16 8.68
C GLY A 54 22.06 -14.19 9.80
N ARG A 55 23.35 -14.36 9.45
CA ARG A 55 24.43 -14.17 10.41
C ARG A 55 24.75 -12.68 10.52
N PRO A 56 25.14 -12.22 11.72
CA PRO A 56 25.73 -10.89 11.85
C PRO A 56 26.83 -10.70 10.82
N THR A 57 26.78 -9.65 10.04
CA THR A 57 27.71 -9.42 8.92
C THR A 57 28.20 -7.99 8.94
N VAL A 58 29.49 -7.82 8.70
CA VAL A 58 30.13 -6.52 8.52
C VAL A 58 30.73 -6.46 7.13
N ILE A 59 30.37 -5.44 6.35
CA ILE A 59 31.09 -5.06 5.13
C ILE A 59 32.08 -4.01 5.53
N GLN A 60 33.36 -4.17 5.18
CA GLN A 60 34.44 -3.21 5.53
C GLN A 60 35.19 -2.74 4.30
N GLY A 61 35.69 -1.50 4.35
CA GLY A 61 36.54 -0.93 3.30
C GLY A 61 35.78 -0.41 2.08
N ALA A 62 34.47 -0.38 2.12
CA ALA A 62 33.63 0.08 1.00
C ALA A 62 33.48 1.62 0.96
N THR A 63 33.14 2.15 -0.22
CA THR A 63 32.57 3.48 -0.33
C THR A 63 31.07 3.37 -0.08
N ILE A 64 30.57 4.07 0.93
CA ILE A 64 29.17 3.95 1.37
C ILE A 64 28.46 5.25 1.07
N TYR A 65 27.25 5.15 0.47
CA TYR A 65 26.27 6.21 0.38
C TYR A 65 25.12 5.89 1.32
N ASP A 66 24.78 6.80 2.22
CA ASP A 66 23.77 6.58 3.28
C ASP A 66 22.32 6.77 2.81
N GLY A 67 22.13 7.31 1.62
CA GLY A 67 20.79 7.64 1.09
C GLY A 67 20.25 9.00 1.53
N GLU A 68 20.97 9.71 2.39
CA GLU A 68 20.62 11.06 2.88
C GLU A 68 21.55 12.14 2.31
N GLY A 69 22.39 11.77 1.34
CA GLY A 69 23.35 12.65 0.69
C GLY A 69 24.77 12.54 1.28
N GLY A 70 24.95 11.71 2.30
CA GLY A 70 26.27 11.45 2.91
C GLY A 70 27.05 10.39 2.14
N ARG A 71 28.39 10.52 2.22
CA ARG A 71 29.35 9.57 1.67
C ARG A 71 30.43 9.26 2.72
N ILE A 72 30.73 7.99 2.88
CA ILE A 72 31.80 7.50 3.77
C ILE A 72 32.78 6.68 2.94
N ASP A 73 33.99 7.18 2.77
CA ASP A 73 35.04 6.42 2.09
C ASP A 73 35.76 5.48 3.09
N ASN A 74 36.14 4.31 2.60
CA ASN A 74 36.71 3.23 3.41
C ASN A 74 35.87 2.92 4.65
N GLY A 75 34.54 2.88 4.43
CA GLY A 75 33.56 2.74 5.48
C GLY A 75 33.21 1.28 5.82
N MET A 76 32.47 1.13 6.88
CA MET A 76 31.94 -0.13 7.38
C MET A 76 30.44 -0.07 7.59
N VAL A 77 29.74 -1.16 7.26
CA VAL A 77 28.31 -1.36 7.57
C VAL A 77 28.18 -2.67 8.33
N TYR A 78 27.60 -2.61 9.51
CA TYR A 78 27.23 -3.78 10.29
C TYR A 78 25.73 -3.98 10.24
N PHE A 79 25.30 -5.18 9.90
CA PHE A 79 23.88 -5.56 9.92
C PHE A 79 23.68 -6.94 10.57
N ALA A 80 22.61 -7.02 11.33
CA ALA A 80 22.14 -8.23 12.00
C ALA A 80 20.62 -8.16 12.18
N ASP A 81 19.97 -9.30 12.28
CA ASP A 81 18.53 -9.42 12.54
C ASP A 81 17.67 -8.61 11.56
N GLY A 82 18.10 -8.55 10.29
CA GLY A 82 17.40 -7.83 9.22
C GLY A 82 17.47 -6.30 9.34
N ARG A 83 18.40 -5.75 10.12
CA ARG A 83 18.57 -4.31 10.33
C ARG A 83 20.04 -3.91 10.23
N ILE A 84 20.28 -2.68 9.75
CA ILE A 84 21.58 -2.02 9.90
C ILE A 84 21.70 -1.61 11.36
N GLN A 85 22.76 -2.08 12.01
CA GLN A 85 23.05 -1.82 13.41
C GLN A 85 24.02 -0.66 13.59
N ALA A 86 24.98 -0.53 12.66
CA ALA A 86 25.95 0.55 12.66
C ALA A 86 26.48 0.82 11.26
N ILE A 87 26.85 2.07 11.02
CA ILE A 87 27.52 2.54 9.81
C ILE A 87 28.55 3.61 10.20
N GLY A 88 29.74 3.59 9.60
CA GLY A 88 30.79 4.56 9.89
C GLY A 88 32.14 4.18 9.29
N GLN A 89 33.18 5.00 9.50
CA GLN A 89 34.52 4.67 9.09
C GLN A 89 35.21 3.62 9.99
N SER A 90 34.78 3.56 11.26
CA SER A 90 35.24 2.58 12.22
C SER A 90 34.13 2.19 13.13
N ILE A 91 33.79 0.90 13.13
CA ILE A 91 32.79 0.32 14.02
C ILE A 91 33.39 -0.90 14.70
N GLU A 92 32.93 -1.20 15.90
CA GLU A 92 33.31 -2.44 16.56
C GLU A 92 32.75 -3.63 15.79
N VAL A 93 33.59 -4.59 15.44
CA VAL A 93 33.15 -5.82 14.78
C VAL A 93 32.76 -6.85 15.84
N PRO A 94 31.48 -7.24 15.94
CA PRO A 94 31.08 -8.23 16.94
C PRO A 94 31.75 -9.58 16.73
N ALA A 95 32.09 -10.23 17.84
CA ALA A 95 32.66 -11.57 17.78
C ALA A 95 31.73 -12.56 17.05
N GLY A 96 32.28 -13.30 16.10
CA GLY A 96 31.53 -14.24 15.27
C GLY A 96 30.76 -13.64 14.11
N ALA A 97 30.86 -12.33 13.86
CA ALA A 97 30.33 -11.73 12.65
C ALA A 97 31.08 -12.20 11.40
N THR A 98 30.36 -12.41 10.32
CA THR A 98 30.93 -12.60 8.99
C THR A 98 31.51 -11.28 8.51
N VAL A 99 32.77 -11.27 8.09
CA VAL A 99 33.40 -10.08 7.51
C VAL A 99 33.47 -10.22 6.01
N VAL A 100 32.95 -9.22 5.30
CA VAL A 100 33.00 -9.11 3.83
C VAL A 100 33.94 -7.98 3.46
N ASP A 101 34.97 -8.29 2.66
CA ASP A 101 35.85 -7.27 2.10
C ASP A 101 35.09 -6.48 1.01
N GLY A 102 34.88 -5.20 1.28
CA GLY A 102 34.23 -4.24 0.39
C GLY A 102 35.23 -3.30 -0.31
N THR A 103 36.52 -3.58 -0.23
CA THR A 103 37.55 -2.72 -0.84
C THR A 103 37.29 -2.54 -2.34
N GLY A 104 37.17 -1.28 -2.77
CA GLY A 104 36.85 -0.92 -4.15
C GLY A 104 35.40 -1.12 -4.54
N LEU A 105 34.54 -1.58 -3.62
CA LEU A 105 33.09 -1.73 -3.84
C LEU A 105 32.32 -0.55 -3.25
N TRP A 106 31.07 -0.47 -3.65
CA TRP A 106 30.15 0.56 -3.22
C TRP A 106 28.96 -0.07 -2.50
N VAL A 107 28.56 0.53 -1.40
CA VAL A 107 27.34 0.18 -0.66
C VAL A 107 26.38 1.35 -0.77
N THR A 108 25.19 1.06 -1.23
CA THR A 108 24.11 2.04 -1.40
C THR A 108 22.81 1.49 -0.81
N PRO A 109 21.84 2.35 -0.50
CA PRO A 109 20.47 1.88 -0.33
C PRO A 109 20.01 1.09 -1.56
N GLY A 110 19.16 0.09 -1.35
CA GLY A 110 18.55 -0.64 -2.45
C GLY A 110 17.64 0.25 -3.28
N ILE A 111 17.56 -0.06 -4.58
CA ILE A 111 16.68 0.67 -5.50
C ILE A 111 15.23 0.33 -5.19
N ILE A 112 14.39 1.37 -5.15
CA ILE A 112 12.93 1.25 -5.07
C ILE A 112 12.36 1.53 -6.45
N ASP A 113 11.78 0.53 -7.08
CA ASP A 113 11.06 0.67 -8.34
C ASP A 113 9.59 1.00 -8.06
N ILE A 114 9.20 2.23 -8.32
CA ILE A 114 7.86 2.72 -8.02
C ILE A 114 6.83 2.37 -9.11
N HIS A 115 7.25 1.78 -10.22
CA HIS A 115 6.37 1.40 -11.32
C HIS A 115 6.85 0.09 -11.97
N SER A 116 6.41 -1.01 -11.43
CA SER A 116 6.79 -2.35 -11.88
C SER A 116 5.58 -3.20 -12.24
N HIS A 117 5.80 -4.17 -13.13
CA HIS A 117 4.82 -5.19 -13.48
C HIS A 117 5.33 -6.62 -13.21
N LEU A 118 6.46 -6.75 -12.51
CA LEU A 118 7.02 -8.06 -12.19
C LEU A 118 6.01 -8.90 -11.40
N GLY A 119 5.91 -10.15 -11.75
CA GLY A 119 4.94 -11.08 -11.18
C GLY A 119 3.52 -10.92 -11.72
N ASN A 120 3.12 -9.73 -12.14
CA ASN A 120 1.83 -9.47 -12.79
C ASN A 120 1.86 -9.83 -14.29
N TYR A 121 2.98 -9.55 -14.94
CA TYR A 121 3.32 -10.06 -16.28
C TYR A 121 4.57 -10.93 -16.20
N PRO A 122 4.44 -12.16 -15.66
CA PRO A 122 5.63 -12.96 -15.33
C PRO A 122 6.40 -13.43 -16.54
N THR A 123 7.69 -13.59 -16.36
CA THR A 123 8.63 -14.12 -17.34
C THR A 123 8.38 -15.61 -17.55
N PRO A 124 8.35 -16.14 -18.78
CA PRO A 124 8.77 -15.55 -20.07
C PRO A 124 7.64 -14.88 -20.85
N SER A 125 6.58 -14.42 -20.25
CA SER A 125 5.47 -13.72 -20.91
C SER A 125 4.72 -14.56 -21.96
N VAL A 126 4.29 -15.74 -21.55
CA VAL A 126 3.41 -16.60 -22.37
C VAL A 126 1.95 -16.18 -22.25
N ALA A 127 1.11 -16.54 -23.21
CA ALA A 127 -0.31 -16.13 -23.23
C ALA A 127 -1.08 -16.48 -21.96
N ALA A 128 -0.76 -17.60 -21.30
CA ALA A 128 -1.36 -18.01 -20.04
C ALA A 128 -1.03 -17.09 -18.84
N HIS A 129 -0.06 -16.20 -18.99
CA HIS A 129 0.37 -15.25 -17.97
C HIS A 129 -0.11 -13.80 -18.26
N GLN A 130 -0.99 -13.61 -19.23
CA GLN A 130 -1.48 -12.28 -19.64
C GLN A 130 -2.78 -11.91 -18.92
N ASP A 131 -2.75 -11.93 -17.61
CA ASP A 131 -3.90 -11.59 -16.74
C ASP A 131 -3.59 -10.41 -15.83
N GLY A 132 -2.96 -9.40 -16.39
CA GLY A 132 -2.46 -8.24 -15.67
C GLY A 132 -3.38 -7.03 -15.68
N ASN A 133 -4.60 -7.14 -16.21
CA ASN A 133 -5.59 -6.06 -16.22
C ASN A 133 -7.00 -6.60 -16.04
N GLU A 134 -7.78 -5.95 -15.19
CA GLU A 134 -9.24 -6.06 -15.19
C GLU A 134 -9.81 -5.06 -16.20
N VAL A 135 -10.44 -5.56 -17.28
CA VAL A 135 -10.87 -4.71 -18.42
C VAL A 135 -12.38 -4.58 -18.56
N THR A 136 -13.14 -4.95 -17.55
CA THR A 136 -14.62 -4.92 -17.59
C THR A 136 -15.19 -3.51 -17.55
N GLY A 137 -14.41 -2.48 -17.23
CA GLY A 137 -14.84 -1.09 -17.19
C GLY A 137 -13.70 -0.09 -17.10
N ASN A 138 -14.03 1.20 -17.17
CA ASN A 138 -13.04 2.28 -17.08
C ASN A 138 -12.53 2.52 -15.65
N ASN A 139 -13.23 1.97 -14.65
CA ASN A 139 -12.89 2.08 -13.25
C ASN A 139 -12.92 0.70 -12.61
N THR A 140 -11.75 0.19 -12.25
CA THR A 140 -11.53 -1.11 -11.61
C THR A 140 -10.78 -0.97 -10.28
N ALA A 141 -10.89 0.19 -9.63
CA ALA A 141 -10.22 0.51 -8.36
C ALA A 141 -10.65 -0.39 -7.17
N ASN A 142 -11.66 -1.24 -7.36
CA ASN A 142 -12.08 -2.28 -6.42
C ASN A 142 -11.31 -3.60 -6.58
N VAL A 143 -10.50 -3.73 -7.62
CA VAL A 143 -9.65 -4.89 -7.88
C VAL A 143 -8.26 -4.65 -7.29
N TRP A 144 -7.60 -5.72 -6.89
CA TRP A 144 -6.32 -5.67 -6.20
C TRP A 144 -5.27 -6.44 -6.99
N THR A 145 -4.28 -5.74 -7.50
CA THR A 145 -3.16 -6.33 -8.27
C THR A 145 -2.40 -7.41 -7.49
N GLU A 146 -2.44 -7.35 -6.16
CA GLU A 146 -1.80 -8.36 -5.31
C GLU A 146 -2.26 -9.79 -5.58
N HIS A 147 -3.48 -9.97 -6.10
CA HIS A 147 -4.01 -11.30 -6.43
C HIS A 147 -3.47 -11.87 -7.74
N SER A 148 -2.92 -11.03 -8.61
CA SER A 148 -2.33 -11.44 -9.88
C SER A 148 -0.82 -11.66 -9.81
N VAL A 149 -0.17 -11.29 -8.71
CA VAL A 149 1.28 -11.44 -8.56
C VAL A 149 1.69 -12.89 -8.40
N TRP A 150 2.54 -13.38 -9.31
CA TRP A 150 3.22 -14.65 -9.18
C TRP A 150 4.58 -14.49 -8.50
N PRO A 151 4.71 -14.87 -7.22
CA PRO A 151 5.91 -14.56 -6.41
C PRO A 151 7.17 -15.32 -6.86
N GLN A 152 7.03 -16.39 -7.67
CA GLN A 152 8.15 -17.15 -8.23
C GLN A 152 8.60 -16.67 -9.61
N ASP A 153 8.09 -15.53 -10.10
CA ASP A 153 8.58 -14.95 -11.35
C ASP A 153 10.10 -14.75 -11.30
N PRO A 154 10.87 -15.37 -12.22
CA PRO A 154 12.33 -15.21 -12.26
C PRO A 154 12.76 -13.75 -12.53
N GLY A 155 11.85 -12.89 -12.96
CA GLY A 155 12.07 -11.45 -13.09
C GLY A 155 12.49 -10.79 -11.77
N PHE A 156 11.92 -11.22 -10.65
CA PHE A 156 12.28 -10.69 -9.33
C PHE A 156 13.76 -10.91 -8.98
N SER A 157 14.23 -12.14 -9.09
CA SER A 157 15.64 -12.46 -8.80
C SER A 157 16.60 -11.79 -9.77
N ARG A 158 16.23 -11.64 -11.04
CA ARG A 158 17.03 -10.92 -12.04
C ARG A 158 17.12 -9.43 -11.75
N ALA A 159 16.01 -8.79 -11.38
CA ALA A 159 15.99 -7.38 -11.01
C ALA A 159 16.85 -7.11 -9.76
N LEU A 160 16.82 -8.02 -8.78
CA LEU A 160 17.68 -7.94 -7.60
C LEU A 160 19.15 -8.11 -7.98
N ALA A 161 19.50 -9.20 -8.66
CA ALA A 161 20.89 -9.54 -8.93
C ALA A 161 21.61 -8.58 -9.89
N ASN A 162 20.90 -8.07 -10.89
CA ASN A 162 21.50 -7.21 -11.94
C ASN A 162 21.27 -5.72 -11.71
N GLY A 163 20.24 -5.34 -10.93
CA GLY A 163 19.88 -3.93 -10.75
C GLY A 163 19.82 -3.48 -9.30
N GLY A 164 19.97 -4.38 -8.32
CA GLY A 164 19.86 -4.02 -6.91
C GLY A 164 18.46 -3.51 -6.52
N VAL A 165 17.42 -3.90 -7.27
CA VAL A 165 16.04 -3.54 -6.97
C VAL A 165 15.55 -4.34 -5.78
N THR A 166 15.38 -3.68 -4.65
CA THR A 166 15.03 -4.31 -3.36
C THR A 166 13.57 -4.17 -2.98
N THR A 167 12.89 -3.21 -3.58
CA THR A 167 11.46 -2.93 -3.32
C THR A 167 10.81 -2.51 -4.62
N LEU A 168 9.58 -2.97 -4.84
CA LEU A 168 8.82 -2.69 -6.05
C LEU A 168 7.38 -2.32 -5.69
N ASN A 169 6.83 -1.32 -6.37
CA ASN A 169 5.40 -1.11 -6.39
C ASN A 169 4.85 -1.78 -7.65
N ILE A 170 4.10 -2.86 -7.48
CA ILE A 170 3.51 -3.61 -8.58
C ILE A 170 2.16 -3.00 -8.95
N LEU A 171 2.05 -2.59 -10.20
CA LEU A 171 0.84 -2.02 -10.77
C LEU A 171 0.23 -2.98 -11.80
N PRO A 172 -1.08 -2.84 -12.09
CA PRO A 172 -1.71 -3.48 -13.25
C PRO A 172 -1.16 -2.87 -14.54
N GLY A 173 -1.52 -3.45 -15.68
CA GLY A 173 -1.26 -2.81 -16.97
C GLY A 173 -2.14 -1.58 -17.20
N SER A 174 -1.77 -0.76 -18.21
CA SER A 174 -2.40 0.54 -18.50
C SER A 174 -3.64 0.40 -19.37
N ALA A 175 -4.67 -0.32 -18.95
CA ALA A 175 -5.88 -0.54 -19.73
C ALA A 175 -7.08 0.30 -19.29
N ASN A 176 -7.07 0.87 -18.08
CA ASN A 176 -8.20 1.53 -17.44
C ASN A 176 -7.90 2.99 -17.14
N LEU A 177 -8.94 3.82 -17.06
CA LEU A 177 -8.81 5.21 -16.59
C LEU A 177 -8.45 5.26 -15.09
N PHE A 178 -9.12 4.40 -14.29
CA PHE A 178 -8.77 4.10 -12.91
C PHE A 178 -8.54 2.60 -12.81
N GLY A 179 -7.27 2.21 -12.72
CA GLY A 179 -6.88 0.79 -12.66
C GLY A 179 -7.06 0.18 -11.28
N GLU A 180 -6.52 -1.02 -11.15
CA GLU A 180 -6.52 -1.78 -9.91
C GLU A 180 -5.59 -1.14 -8.86
N ARG A 181 -5.79 -1.52 -7.61
CA ARG A 181 -4.92 -1.10 -6.51
C ARG A 181 -3.57 -1.79 -6.61
N SER A 182 -2.51 -1.02 -6.57
CA SER A 182 -1.14 -1.54 -6.56
C SER A 182 -0.77 -2.19 -5.24
N VAL A 183 0.32 -2.95 -5.23
CA VAL A 183 0.90 -3.53 -4.02
C VAL A 183 2.39 -3.27 -3.96
N THR A 184 2.89 -2.88 -2.79
CA THR A 184 4.33 -2.69 -2.56
C THR A 184 4.95 -3.95 -1.98
N LEU A 185 5.95 -4.48 -2.67
CA LEU A 185 6.63 -5.73 -2.35
C LEU A 185 8.11 -5.51 -2.04
N ARG A 186 8.63 -6.25 -1.07
CA ARG A 186 10.07 -6.48 -0.92
C ARG A 186 10.50 -7.52 -1.95
N ASN A 187 11.58 -7.26 -2.64
CA ASN A 187 12.12 -8.21 -3.62
C ASN A 187 12.92 -9.31 -2.91
N VAL A 188 12.20 -10.21 -2.28
CA VAL A 188 12.74 -11.35 -1.55
C VAL A 188 12.16 -12.65 -2.06
N PRO A 189 12.91 -13.76 -2.09
CA PRO A 189 12.35 -15.07 -2.45
C PRO A 189 11.22 -15.45 -1.48
N ALA A 190 10.03 -15.75 -2.01
CA ALA A 190 8.89 -16.15 -1.21
C ALA A 190 7.97 -17.10 -1.96
N ARG A 191 7.13 -17.82 -1.23
CA ARG A 191 6.13 -18.73 -1.82
C ARG A 191 4.78 -18.05 -2.03
N THR A 192 4.53 -16.98 -1.34
CA THR A 192 3.29 -16.21 -1.41
C THR A 192 3.60 -14.73 -1.55
N MET A 193 2.71 -13.99 -2.18
CA MET A 193 2.83 -12.55 -2.33
C MET A 193 2.82 -11.85 -0.95
N GLN A 194 1.98 -12.31 -0.01
CA GLN A 194 1.91 -11.76 1.34
C GLN A 194 3.25 -11.84 2.09
N ALA A 195 4.08 -12.85 1.79
CA ALA A 195 5.42 -12.94 2.38
C ALA A 195 6.44 -11.97 1.76
N MET A 196 6.10 -11.34 0.64
CA MET A 196 6.87 -10.26 0.01
C MET A 196 6.32 -8.88 0.38
N LYS A 197 5.04 -8.78 0.76
CA LYS A 197 4.34 -7.52 0.96
C LYS A 197 4.98 -6.67 2.05
N VAL A 198 5.21 -5.40 1.76
CA VAL A 198 5.69 -4.42 2.74
C VAL A 198 4.56 -4.14 3.73
N PRO A 199 4.76 -4.32 5.04
CA PRO A 199 3.74 -3.96 6.03
C PRO A 199 3.37 -2.49 5.96
N ASP A 200 2.08 -2.19 6.11
CA ASP A 200 1.52 -0.84 6.20
C ASP A 200 1.88 0.10 5.02
N ALA A 201 2.29 -0.47 3.89
CA ALA A 201 2.53 0.32 2.69
C ALA A 201 1.19 0.83 2.11
N PRO A 202 1.13 2.11 1.68
CA PRO A 202 -0.06 2.62 1.03
C PRO A 202 -0.32 1.90 -0.29
N TYR A 203 -1.60 1.73 -0.62
CA TYR A 203 -2.02 1.27 -1.93
C TYR A 203 -2.05 2.46 -2.89
N GLY A 204 -1.47 2.30 -4.07
CA GLY A 204 -1.67 3.21 -5.19
C GLY A 204 -2.98 2.89 -5.93
N LEU A 205 -3.50 3.86 -6.68
CA LEU A 205 -4.58 3.73 -7.64
C LEU A 205 -4.05 4.01 -9.04
#